data_77207685577d67eb17abc8411357954f
#
_entry.id   77207685577d67eb17abc8411357954f
#
_cell.length_a   1.000
_cell.length_b   1.000
_cell.length_c   1.000
_cell.angle_alpha   90.00
_cell.angle_beta   90.00
_cell.angle_gamma   90.00
#
_symmetry.space_group_name_H-M   'P 1'
#
loop_
_entity.id
_entity.type
_entity.pdbx_description
1 polymer ?
#
loop_
_entity_poly.entity_id
_entity_poly.type
_entity_poly.pdbx_seq_one_letter_code
_entity_poly.pdbx_strand_id
1 'polypeptide(L)'
;MRRPKAKSNDKLIAGIDLHGNNLVIGVINQDGTRLMHRKLDCSLEQVEEFLRPLKHRLQSMAVESTFNWYWLVDGLRAQGYPIDLANPAKIEQYSGLKHGDDKDDAFHLAELQRLNILPKAHVYDPELRPVRDLLRRRTNLVHQHTALLLSMQSLYARTTGQRLELGEAKKLEPKQAPQLYEHPANQLIAQVQVEHIQALAKSIHRIEKAVLACAREIPLYEKLLTLPGVGRILGMTITMEVGDITRFKTAGDFASYCRMVDAKRLSNGKCKADNNRKCGDKYLAWAFVEAAHFARRYDESCRRWYDRKAAKAGKIVATKALGCKLAKAAWYVMVQQCNYDEKRMFPELANKPMKTS
;
A
#
# COMPACT_ATOMS: atom_id res chain seq x y z
N MET A 1 -2.89 7.84 46.44
CA MET A 1 -1.56 7.29 46.17
C MET A 1 -0.70 8.38 45.51
N ARG A 2 0.48 8.72 46.07
CA ARG A 2 1.39 9.68 45.42
C ARG A 2 1.95 9.07 44.14
N ARG A 3 1.85 9.78 43.00
CA ARG A 3 2.45 9.36 41.74
C ARG A 3 3.97 9.17 41.94
N PRO A 4 4.58 8.07 41.48
CA PRO A 4 6.02 7.89 41.57
C PRO A 4 6.71 9.03 40.83
N LYS A 5 7.60 9.77 41.50
CA LYS A 5 8.41 10.81 40.87
C LYS A 5 9.57 10.12 40.15
N ALA A 6 9.72 10.38 38.84
CA ALA A 6 10.87 9.94 38.07
C ALA A 6 12.17 10.46 38.72
N LYS A 7 13.14 9.59 38.97
CA LYS A 7 14.50 9.99 39.38
C LYS A 7 15.17 10.80 38.27
N SER A 8 16.00 11.75 38.59
CA SER A 8 16.59 12.68 37.61
C SER A 8 17.36 12.02 36.45
N ASN A 9 17.79 10.76 36.61
CA ASN A 9 18.60 10.00 35.64
C ASN A 9 17.83 8.87 34.91
N ASP A 10 16.54 8.69 35.16
CA ASP A 10 15.79 7.61 34.50
C ASP A 10 15.66 7.89 33.00
N LYS A 11 16.02 6.92 32.16
CA LYS A 11 15.71 6.93 30.74
C LYS A 11 14.21 6.69 30.57
N LEU A 12 13.60 7.43 29.67
CA LEU A 12 12.15 7.45 29.45
C LEU A 12 11.80 6.87 28.09
N ILE A 13 10.64 6.23 28.03
CA ILE A 13 10.03 5.74 26.78
C ILE A 13 8.62 6.32 26.70
N ALA A 14 8.23 6.80 25.51
CA ALA A 14 6.90 7.36 25.29
C ALA A 14 6.14 6.57 24.21
N GLY A 15 4.84 6.38 24.44
CA GLY A 15 3.90 5.92 23.42
C GLY A 15 2.89 7.00 23.12
N ILE A 16 2.48 7.11 21.89
CA ILE A 16 1.52 8.11 21.39
C ILE A 16 0.38 7.39 20.71
N ASP A 17 -0.81 7.51 21.26
CA ASP A 17 -2.05 7.12 20.62
C ASP A 17 -2.62 8.32 19.87
N LEU A 18 -2.60 8.26 18.52
CA LEU A 18 -2.93 9.37 17.63
C LEU A 18 -4.32 9.17 17.01
N HIS A 19 -5.23 10.08 17.29
CA HIS A 19 -6.57 10.14 16.70
C HIS A 19 -6.70 11.25 15.64
N GLY A 20 -7.93 11.42 15.11
CA GLY A 20 -8.21 12.41 14.05
C GLY A 20 -8.05 13.86 14.48
N ASN A 21 -8.37 14.17 15.73
CA ASN A 21 -8.40 15.53 16.29
C ASN A 21 -7.64 15.72 17.60
N ASN A 22 -7.18 14.65 18.20
CA ASN A 22 -6.40 14.68 19.44
C ASN A 22 -5.42 13.51 19.49
N LEU A 23 -4.53 13.53 20.47
CA LEU A 23 -3.62 12.43 20.76
C LEU A 23 -3.40 12.30 22.27
N VAL A 24 -3.02 11.11 22.72
CA VAL A 24 -2.61 10.85 24.10
C VAL A 24 -1.16 10.40 24.13
N ILE A 25 -0.34 11.03 24.95
CA ILE A 25 1.05 10.64 25.19
C ILE A 25 1.13 9.98 26.55
N GLY A 26 1.64 8.74 26.59
CA GLY A 26 1.97 8.03 27.82
C GLY A 26 3.50 7.89 27.95
N VAL A 27 4.05 8.18 29.13
CA VAL A 27 5.48 8.10 29.41
C VAL A 27 5.73 7.12 30.55
N ILE A 28 6.66 6.18 30.30
CA ILE A 28 7.12 5.17 31.26
C ILE A 28 8.62 5.27 31.48
N ASN A 29 9.11 4.70 32.58
CA ASN A 29 10.54 4.48 32.78
C ASN A 29 10.98 3.12 32.25
N GLN A 30 12.28 2.78 32.41
CA GLN A 30 12.84 1.50 31.98
C GLN A 30 12.26 0.27 32.70
N ASP A 31 11.70 0.45 33.90
CA ASP A 31 11.05 -0.63 34.64
C ASP A 31 9.59 -0.86 34.23
N GLY A 32 9.06 -0.06 33.29
CA GLY A 32 7.66 -0.11 32.87
C GLY A 32 6.71 0.69 33.76
N THR A 33 7.24 1.44 34.75
CA THR A 33 6.40 2.25 35.64
C THR A 33 5.80 3.44 34.87
N ARG A 34 4.49 3.57 34.90
CA ARG A 34 3.75 4.69 34.30
C ARG A 34 4.00 5.96 35.10
N LEU A 35 4.66 6.94 34.50
CA LEU A 35 5.05 8.19 35.19
C LEU A 35 4.04 9.31 34.96
N MET A 36 3.65 9.53 33.70
CA MET A 36 2.74 10.60 33.32
C MET A 36 2.03 10.28 32.01
N HIS A 37 0.92 10.95 31.80
CA HIS A 37 0.23 10.98 30.50
C HIS A 37 -0.42 12.34 30.31
N ARG A 38 -0.65 12.70 29.04
CA ARG A 38 -1.35 13.94 28.71
C ARG A 38 -2.15 13.75 27.41
N LYS A 39 -3.39 14.23 27.40
CA LYS A 39 -4.19 14.38 26.21
C LYS A 39 -3.95 15.78 25.65
N LEU A 40 -3.68 15.86 24.34
CA LEU A 40 -3.35 17.08 23.61
C LEU A 40 -4.18 17.15 22.32
N ASP A 41 -4.35 18.32 21.78
CA ASP A 41 -4.85 18.50 20.42
C ASP A 41 -3.80 18.06 19.40
N CYS A 42 -4.18 17.84 18.13
CA CYS A 42 -3.27 17.56 17.03
C CYS A 42 -2.47 18.83 16.66
N SER A 43 -1.57 19.25 17.54
CA SER A 43 -0.66 20.39 17.41
C SER A 43 0.75 19.96 17.73
N LEU A 44 1.67 20.12 16.76
CA LEU A 44 3.09 19.80 16.98
C LEU A 44 3.70 20.67 18.08
N GLU A 45 3.27 21.93 18.18
CA GLU A 45 3.72 22.86 19.21
C GLU A 45 3.37 22.38 20.62
N GLN A 46 2.10 21.97 20.86
CA GLN A 46 1.67 21.41 22.14
C GLN A 46 2.41 20.12 22.51
N VAL A 47 2.64 19.25 21.51
CA VAL A 47 3.37 18.00 21.70
C VAL A 47 4.83 18.32 22.09
N GLU A 48 5.47 19.25 21.40
CA GLU A 48 6.84 19.67 21.69
C GLU A 48 6.95 20.33 23.06
N GLU A 49 6.04 21.22 23.41
CA GLU A 49 6.01 21.85 24.73
C GLU A 49 5.95 20.80 25.85
N PHE A 50 5.12 19.78 25.69
CA PHE A 50 5.04 18.68 26.65
C PHE A 50 6.30 17.82 26.70
N LEU A 51 6.92 17.52 25.56
CA LEU A 51 8.08 16.63 25.45
C LEU A 51 9.42 17.33 25.75
N ARG A 52 9.52 18.64 25.55
CA ARG A 52 10.75 19.44 25.68
C ARG A 52 11.47 19.23 27.02
N PRO A 53 10.82 19.24 28.18
CA PRO A 53 11.47 18.98 29.47
C PRO A 53 12.03 17.56 29.60
N LEU A 54 11.52 16.62 28.79
CA LEU A 54 11.87 15.20 28.84
C LEU A 54 12.89 14.81 27.78
N LYS A 55 13.15 15.66 26.80
CA LYS A 55 13.87 15.33 25.54
C LYS A 55 15.21 14.65 25.78
N HIS A 56 16.04 15.16 26.70
CA HIS A 56 17.36 14.61 27.01
C HIS A 56 17.30 13.22 27.68
N ARG A 57 16.15 12.82 28.19
CA ARG A 57 15.90 11.53 28.85
C ARG A 57 15.13 10.55 27.97
N LEU A 58 14.47 11.03 26.91
CA LEU A 58 13.70 10.19 25.99
C LEU A 58 14.66 9.32 25.16
N GLN A 59 14.63 8.02 25.44
CA GLN A 59 15.44 7.03 24.73
C GLN A 59 14.77 6.60 23.42
N SER A 60 13.46 6.47 23.44
CA SER A 60 12.66 6.05 22.28
C SER A 60 11.19 6.46 22.44
N MET A 61 10.52 6.59 21.32
CA MET A 61 9.08 6.90 21.25
C MET A 61 8.42 6.02 20.20
N ALA A 62 7.13 5.74 20.38
CA ALA A 62 6.32 5.00 19.41
C ALA A 62 5.00 5.71 19.14
N VAL A 63 4.56 5.71 17.88
CA VAL A 63 3.22 6.15 17.45
C VAL A 63 2.63 5.15 16.47
N GLU A 64 1.33 4.88 16.55
CA GLU A 64 0.67 3.99 15.62
C GLU A 64 0.53 4.63 14.22
N SER A 65 0.68 3.82 13.16
CA SER A 65 0.51 4.25 11.77
C SER A 65 -0.99 4.42 11.43
N THR A 66 -1.60 5.47 11.95
CA THR A 66 -2.93 5.94 11.62
C THR A 66 -2.95 6.69 10.27
N PHE A 67 -4.09 7.25 9.86
CA PHE A 67 -4.18 7.95 8.56
C PHE A 67 -3.46 9.31 8.52
N ASN A 68 -3.22 9.93 9.68
CA ASN A 68 -2.72 11.32 9.83
C ASN A 68 -1.36 11.44 10.52
N TRP A 69 -0.54 10.41 10.54
CA TRP A 69 0.73 10.38 11.29
C TRP A 69 1.85 11.29 10.71
N TYR A 70 1.76 11.72 9.45
CA TYR A 70 2.85 12.42 8.74
C TYR A 70 3.38 13.62 9.52
N TRP A 71 2.50 14.56 9.84
CA TRP A 71 2.87 15.81 10.51
C TRP A 71 3.60 15.58 11.85
N LEU A 72 3.16 14.58 12.60
CA LEU A 72 3.70 14.28 13.93
C LEU A 72 5.07 13.62 13.84
N VAL A 73 5.20 12.56 13.04
CA VAL A 73 6.47 11.81 12.92
C VAL A 73 7.54 12.68 12.27
N ASP A 74 7.21 13.40 11.21
CA ASP A 74 8.16 14.27 10.50
C ASP A 74 8.58 15.45 11.38
N GLY A 75 7.62 16.10 12.03
CA GLY A 75 7.90 17.22 12.91
C GLY A 75 8.78 16.84 14.11
N LEU A 76 8.48 15.71 14.76
CA LEU A 76 9.29 15.24 15.89
C LEU A 76 10.68 14.76 15.44
N ARG A 77 10.81 14.10 14.30
CA ARG A 77 12.12 13.71 13.74
C ARG A 77 12.97 14.91 13.36
N ALA A 78 12.37 15.91 12.73
CA ALA A 78 13.06 17.17 12.40
C ALA A 78 13.62 17.87 13.64
N GLN A 79 12.96 17.72 14.78
CA GLN A 79 13.41 18.23 16.07
C GLN A 79 14.34 17.26 16.82
N GLY A 80 14.72 16.11 16.24
CA GLY A 80 15.66 15.16 16.81
C GLY A 80 15.07 14.23 17.89
N TYR A 81 13.78 14.02 17.93
CA TYR A 81 13.17 13.01 18.79
C TYR A 81 13.28 11.60 18.18
N PRO A 82 13.61 10.56 18.98
CA PRO A 82 13.77 9.18 18.51
C PRO A 82 12.42 8.47 18.41
N ILE A 83 11.62 8.80 17.38
CA ILE A 83 10.27 8.25 17.19
C ILE A 83 10.22 7.17 16.11
N ASP A 84 9.62 6.04 16.46
CA ASP A 84 9.30 4.91 15.59
C ASP A 84 7.80 4.88 15.24
N LEU A 85 7.51 4.55 13.98
CA LEU A 85 6.16 4.32 13.51
C LEU A 85 5.79 2.84 13.71
N ALA A 86 4.73 2.56 14.42
CA ALA A 86 4.26 1.21 14.70
C ALA A 86 3.31 0.68 13.62
N ASN A 87 3.36 -0.63 13.36
CA ASN A 87 2.48 -1.29 12.38
C ASN A 87 1.26 -1.90 13.07
N PRO A 88 0.05 -1.30 12.97
CA PRO A 88 -1.14 -1.75 13.67
C PRO A 88 -1.54 -3.18 13.32
N ALA A 89 -1.40 -3.59 12.07
CA ALA A 89 -1.77 -4.94 11.63
C ALA A 89 -0.92 -6.06 12.27
N LYS A 90 0.28 -5.73 12.76
CA LYS A 90 1.15 -6.66 13.49
C LYS A 90 1.03 -6.52 14.99
N ILE A 91 0.58 -5.37 15.50
CA ILE A 91 0.31 -5.15 16.92
C ILE A 91 -0.87 -6.01 17.40
N GLU A 92 -1.84 -6.32 16.54
CA GLU A 92 -2.98 -7.20 16.87
C GLU A 92 -2.55 -8.53 17.56
N GLN A 93 -1.36 -9.04 17.30
CA GLN A 93 -0.86 -10.25 17.99
C GLN A 93 -0.63 -10.06 19.48
N TYR A 94 -0.50 -8.81 19.94
CA TYR A 94 -0.31 -8.44 21.35
C TYR A 94 -1.58 -7.87 22.00
N SER A 95 -2.73 -7.97 21.33
CA SER A 95 -4.01 -7.38 21.79
C SER A 95 -4.49 -7.94 23.13
N GLY A 96 -4.07 -9.14 23.51
CA GLY A 96 -4.36 -9.72 24.82
C GLY A 96 -3.74 -8.97 26.01
N LEU A 97 -2.83 -8.03 25.73
CA LEU A 97 -2.19 -7.16 26.74
C LEU A 97 -2.84 -5.76 26.79
N LYS A 98 -3.88 -5.51 25.98
CA LYS A 98 -4.52 -4.21 25.81
C LYS A 98 -5.66 -4.03 26.81
N HIS A 99 -5.66 -2.92 27.51
CA HIS A 99 -6.74 -2.44 28.37
C HIS A 99 -7.36 -1.16 27.77
N GLY A 100 -8.58 -1.08 27.72
CA GLY A 100 -9.61 -0.44 26.94
C GLY A 100 -9.76 1.08 26.86
N ASP A 101 -8.76 1.96 27.11
CA ASP A 101 -8.90 3.41 26.85
C ASP A 101 -7.67 4.01 26.11
N ASP A 102 -7.83 5.22 25.51
CA ASP A 102 -6.78 5.91 24.74
C ASP A 102 -5.46 6.05 25.52
N LYS A 103 -5.55 6.21 26.83
CA LYS A 103 -4.41 6.32 27.73
C LYS A 103 -3.68 4.98 27.85
N ASP A 104 -4.43 3.88 27.98
CA ASP A 104 -3.86 2.53 28.04
C ASP A 104 -3.25 2.13 26.72
N ASP A 105 -3.80 2.59 25.59
CA ASP A 105 -3.22 2.40 24.25
C ASP A 105 -1.88 3.11 24.10
N ALA A 106 -1.76 4.35 24.57
CA ALA A 106 -0.48 5.05 24.58
C ALA A 106 0.57 4.34 25.46
N PHE A 107 0.19 3.88 26.66
CA PHE A 107 1.09 3.11 27.52
C PHE A 107 1.45 1.73 26.92
N HIS A 108 0.52 1.09 26.24
CA HIS A 108 0.78 -0.17 25.55
C HIS A 108 1.86 -0.01 24.46
N LEU A 109 1.78 1.04 23.65
CA LEU A 109 2.80 1.35 22.65
C LEU A 109 4.17 1.62 23.30
N ALA A 110 4.21 2.36 24.42
CA ALA A 110 5.43 2.60 25.17
C ALA A 110 6.03 1.29 25.72
N GLU A 111 5.19 0.37 26.20
CA GLU A 111 5.61 -0.93 26.72
C GLU A 111 6.15 -1.85 25.62
N LEU A 112 5.47 -1.94 24.45
CA LEU A 112 5.98 -2.69 23.31
C LEU A 112 7.35 -2.15 22.84
N GLN A 113 7.51 -0.83 22.88
CA GLN A 113 8.78 -0.16 22.55
C GLN A 113 9.86 -0.48 23.59
N ARG A 114 9.53 -0.44 24.89
CA ARG A 114 10.42 -0.78 26.01
C ARG A 114 10.94 -2.20 25.91
N LEU A 115 10.04 -3.16 25.61
CA LEU A 115 10.36 -4.57 25.46
C LEU A 115 11.08 -4.89 24.13
N ASN A 116 11.28 -3.90 23.26
CA ASN A 116 11.86 -4.04 21.92
C ASN A 116 11.13 -5.07 21.03
N ILE A 117 9.82 -5.22 21.24
CA ILE A 117 8.93 -6.10 20.44
C ILE A 117 7.95 -5.30 19.57
N LEU A 118 8.06 -3.96 19.54
CA LEU A 118 7.21 -3.11 18.71
C LEU A 118 7.40 -3.46 17.22
N PRO A 119 6.35 -3.88 16.51
CA PRO A 119 6.44 -4.10 15.06
C PRO A 119 6.53 -2.74 14.35
N LYS A 120 7.71 -2.37 13.87
CA LYS A 120 7.92 -1.08 13.21
C LYS A 120 7.37 -1.07 11.79
N ALA A 121 6.72 0.03 11.42
CA ALA A 121 6.32 0.36 10.05
C ALA A 121 7.43 1.16 9.36
N HIS A 122 7.50 1.04 8.04
CA HIS A 122 8.42 1.85 7.25
C HIS A 122 7.93 3.29 7.15
N VAL A 123 8.78 4.24 7.45
CA VAL A 123 8.53 5.67 7.25
C VAL A 123 9.11 6.05 5.89
N TYR A 124 8.22 6.30 4.95
CA TYR A 124 8.59 6.71 3.59
C TYR A 124 9.17 8.11 3.60
N ASP A 125 10.06 8.38 2.64
CA ASP A 125 10.65 9.68 2.43
C ASP A 125 9.56 10.78 2.31
N PRO A 126 9.62 11.85 3.10
CA PRO A 126 8.64 12.93 3.07
C PRO A 126 8.46 13.58 1.68
N GLU A 127 9.52 13.65 0.87
CA GLU A 127 9.46 14.25 -0.45
C GLU A 127 8.77 13.34 -1.49
N LEU A 128 8.92 12.02 -1.36
CA LEU A 128 8.32 11.05 -2.27
C LEU A 128 6.87 10.65 -1.88
N ARG A 129 6.49 10.86 -0.63
CA ARG A 129 5.14 10.54 -0.13
C ARG A 129 4.00 11.20 -0.90
N PRO A 130 4.06 12.50 -1.26
CA PRO A 130 3.01 13.13 -2.05
C PRO A 130 2.80 12.47 -3.42
N VAL A 131 3.87 12.00 -4.07
CA VAL A 131 3.78 11.27 -5.35
C VAL A 131 3.11 9.91 -5.16
N ARG A 132 3.45 9.21 -4.07
CA ARG A 132 2.79 7.96 -3.67
C ARG A 132 1.30 8.16 -3.39
N ASP A 133 0.93 9.20 -2.67
CA ASP A 133 -0.46 9.52 -2.37
C ASP A 133 -1.24 9.93 -3.63
N LEU A 134 -0.58 10.60 -4.57
CA LEU A 134 -1.13 10.95 -5.88
C LEU A 134 -1.45 9.68 -6.70
N LEU A 135 -0.57 8.67 -6.72
CA LEU A 135 -0.81 7.36 -7.35
C LEU A 135 -1.98 6.61 -6.71
N ARG A 136 -2.09 6.66 -5.39
CA ARG A 136 -3.22 6.09 -4.64
C ARG A 136 -4.53 6.79 -4.97
N ARG A 137 -4.51 8.11 -5.10
CA ARG A 137 -5.68 8.89 -5.55
C ARG A 137 -6.06 8.51 -6.97
N ARG A 138 -5.07 8.40 -7.88
CA ARG A 138 -5.31 7.91 -9.24
C ARG A 138 -6.03 6.56 -9.26
N THR A 139 -5.60 5.62 -8.42
CA THR A 139 -6.25 4.30 -8.33
C THR A 139 -7.72 4.42 -7.90
N ASN A 140 -8.03 5.27 -6.92
CA ASN A 140 -9.42 5.53 -6.50
C ASN A 140 -10.26 6.10 -7.64
N LEU A 141 -9.73 7.07 -8.40
CA LEU A 141 -10.44 7.67 -9.55
C LEU A 141 -10.69 6.65 -10.66
N VAL A 142 -9.73 5.73 -10.91
CA VAL A 142 -9.92 4.64 -11.88
C VAL A 142 -11.04 3.69 -11.43
N HIS A 143 -11.12 3.36 -10.14
CA HIS A 143 -12.23 2.54 -9.63
C HIS A 143 -13.59 3.24 -9.80
N GLN A 144 -13.68 4.54 -9.49
CA GLN A 144 -14.91 5.32 -9.70
C GLN A 144 -15.30 5.39 -11.19
N HIS A 145 -14.33 5.66 -12.05
CA HIS A 145 -14.52 5.68 -13.49
C HIS A 145 -15.05 4.33 -14.01
N THR A 146 -14.45 3.21 -13.56
CA THR A 146 -14.90 1.87 -13.95
C THR A 146 -16.29 1.56 -13.43
N ALA A 147 -16.61 1.94 -12.19
CA ALA A 147 -17.94 1.76 -11.62
C ALA A 147 -19.03 2.49 -12.41
N LEU A 148 -18.76 3.72 -12.85
CA LEU A 148 -19.70 4.49 -13.68
C LEU A 148 -19.89 3.85 -15.07
N LEU A 149 -18.82 3.37 -15.71
CA LEU A 149 -18.90 2.65 -16.98
C LEU A 149 -19.75 1.39 -16.87
N LEU A 150 -19.55 0.58 -15.81
CA LEU A 150 -20.34 -0.62 -15.57
C LEU A 150 -21.81 -0.30 -15.26
N SER A 151 -22.06 0.77 -14.49
CA SER A 151 -23.42 1.25 -14.22
C SER A 151 -24.13 1.67 -15.50
N MET A 152 -23.44 2.37 -16.40
CA MET A 152 -23.98 2.77 -17.70
C MET A 152 -24.30 1.58 -18.61
N GLN A 153 -23.37 0.59 -18.69
CA GLN A 153 -23.63 -0.66 -19.42
C GLN A 153 -24.83 -1.41 -18.86
N SER A 154 -24.97 -1.45 -17.52
CA SER A 154 -26.10 -2.09 -16.85
C SER A 154 -27.44 -1.38 -17.15
N LEU A 155 -27.44 -0.04 -17.13
CA LEU A 155 -28.63 0.74 -17.48
C LEU A 155 -29.05 0.46 -18.93
N TYR A 156 -28.09 0.51 -19.86
CA TYR A 156 -28.35 0.25 -21.29
C TYR A 156 -28.90 -1.16 -21.53
N ALA A 157 -28.25 -2.17 -20.95
CA ALA A 157 -28.70 -3.56 -21.12
C ALA A 157 -30.10 -3.78 -20.53
N ARG A 158 -30.42 -3.17 -19.40
CA ARG A 158 -31.74 -3.30 -18.74
C ARG A 158 -32.87 -2.64 -19.53
N THR A 159 -32.57 -1.52 -20.20
CA THR A 159 -33.60 -0.73 -20.90
C THR A 159 -33.80 -1.13 -22.36
N THR A 160 -32.73 -1.60 -23.02
CA THR A 160 -32.76 -1.93 -24.46
C THR A 160 -32.67 -3.43 -24.77
N GLY A 161 -32.31 -4.25 -23.77
CA GLY A 161 -31.97 -5.66 -23.97
C GLY A 161 -30.63 -5.90 -24.70
N GLN A 162 -29.89 -4.85 -25.03
CA GLN A 162 -28.64 -4.91 -25.79
C GLN A 162 -27.41 -4.62 -24.90
N ARG A 163 -26.24 -5.02 -25.37
CA ARG A 163 -25.00 -4.75 -24.69
C ARG A 163 -24.33 -3.51 -25.27
N LEU A 164 -24.01 -2.54 -24.43
CA LEU A 164 -23.17 -1.41 -24.80
C LEU A 164 -21.70 -1.82 -24.64
N GLU A 165 -20.94 -1.79 -25.73
CA GLU A 165 -19.52 -2.14 -25.68
C GLU A 165 -18.72 -1.09 -24.89
N LEU A 166 -17.72 -1.54 -24.11
CA LEU A 166 -16.93 -0.68 -23.23
C LEU A 166 -16.18 0.41 -24.01
N GLY A 167 -15.74 0.08 -25.25
CA GLY A 167 -15.07 1.01 -26.14
C GLY A 167 -15.97 2.15 -26.61
N GLU A 168 -17.23 1.87 -26.87
CA GLU A 168 -18.27 2.84 -27.23
C GLU A 168 -18.66 3.70 -26.04
N ALA A 169 -18.92 3.07 -24.87
CA ALA A 169 -19.24 3.76 -23.63
C ALA A 169 -18.19 4.84 -23.25
N LYS A 170 -16.90 4.54 -23.45
CA LYS A 170 -15.80 5.48 -23.17
C LYS A 170 -15.73 6.67 -24.13
N LYS A 171 -16.28 6.54 -25.33
CA LYS A 171 -16.23 7.57 -26.38
C LYS A 171 -17.48 8.42 -26.43
N LEU A 172 -18.53 8.05 -25.70
CA LEU A 172 -19.79 8.79 -25.70
C LEU A 172 -19.58 10.23 -25.23
N GLU A 173 -20.22 11.13 -25.96
CA GLU A 173 -20.30 12.55 -25.59
C GLU A 173 -21.57 12.80 -24.75
N PRO A 174 -21.55 13.75 -23.79
CA PRO A 174 -22.71 14.08 -22.95
C PRO A 174 -23.99 14.38 -23.76
N LYS A 175 -23.83 15.01 -24.91
CA LYS A 175 -24.96 15.35 -25.81
C LYS A 175 -25.53 14.14 -26.57
N GLN A 176 -24.76 13.06 -26.71
CA GLN A 176 -25.17 11.84 -27.41
C GLN A 176 -25.79 10.83 -26.47
N ALA A 177 -25.37 10.78 -25.20
CA ALA A 177 -25.81 9.80 -24.23
C ALA A 177 -27.34 9.77 -24.02
N PRO A 178 -28.07 10.91 -23.97
CA PRO A 178 -29.54 10.91 -23.88
C PRO A 178 -30.22 10.20 -25.03
N GLN A 179 -29.66 10.26 -26.24
CA GLN A 179 -30.26 9.68 -27.46
C GLN A 179 -30.34 8.15 -27.40
N LEU A 180 -29.67 7.51 -26.49
CA LEU A 180 -29.72 6.06 -26.29
C LEU A 180 -30.99 5.60 -25.55
N TYR A 181 -31.81 6.53 -25.06
CA TYR A 181 -32.95 6.21 -24.20
C TYR A 181 -34.20 7.02 -24.59
N GLU A 182 -35.36 6.39 -24.45
CA GLU A 182 -36.67 7.04 -24.72
C GLU A 182 -37.17 7.83 -23.51
N HIS A 183 -36.98 7.28 -22.29
CA HIS A 183 -37.54 7.87 -21.07
C HIS A 183 -36.65 9.03 -20.59
N PRO A 184 -37.19 10.25 -20.29
CA PRO A 184 -36.42 11.44 -19.88
C PRO A 184 -35.54 11.22 -18.66
N ALA A 185 -35.96 10.42 -17.68
CA ALA A 185 -35.17 10.10 -16.52
C ALA A 185 -33.88 9.30 -16.87
N ASN A 186 -33.99 8.34 -17.80
CA ASN A 186 -32.83 7.58 -18.27
C ASN A 186 -31.89 8.46 -19.12
N GLN A 187 -32.44 9.38 -19.90
CA GLN A 187 -31.66 10.38 -20.64
C GLN A 187 -30.80 11.24 -19.71
N LEU A 188 -31.42 11.74 -18.63
CA LEU A 188 -30.71 12.53 -17.63
C LEU A 188 -29.63 11.70 -16.89
N ILE A 189 -29.95 10.47 -16.49
CA ILE A 189 -28.96 9.55 -15.86
C ILE A 189 -27.76 9.35 -16.79
N ALA A 190 -28.00 9.05 -18.07
CA ALA A 190 -26.95 8.80 -19.04
C ALA A 190 -26.06 10.05 -19.25
N GLN A 191 -26.67 11.23 -19.40
CA GLN A 191 -25.96 12.49 -19.54
C GLN A 191 -25.03 12.72 -18.33
N VAL A 192 -25.57 12.68 -17.10
CA VAL A 192 -24.82 12.89 -15.87
C VAL A 192 -23.68 11.86 -15.71
N GLN A 193 -23.95 10.60 -16.05
CA GLN A 193 -22.90 9.56 -15.98
C GLN A 193 -21.75 9.83 -16.95
N VAL A 194 -22.04 10.21 -18.20
CA VAL A 194 -21.02 10.50 -19.21
C VAL A 194 -20.20 11.74 -18.82
N GLU A 195 -20.84 12.79 -18.29
CA GLU A 195 -20.15 13.98 -17.78
C GLU A 195 -19.13 13.59 -16.69
N HIS A 196 -19.53 12.76 -15.73
CA HIS A 196 -18.64 12.29 -14.67
C HIS A 196 -17.53 11.37 -15.20
N ILE A 197 -17.84 10.45 -16.14
CA ILE A 197 -16.84 9.57 -16.76
C ILE A 197 -15.76 10.41 -17.44
N GLN A 198 -16.13 11.45 -18.20
CA GLN A 198 -15.18 12.33 -18.88
C GLN A 198 -14.36 13.17 -17.90
N ALA A 199 -15.00 13.72 -16.86
CA ALA A 199 -14.31 14.48 -15.82
C ALA A 199 -13.27 13.64 -15.07
N LEU A 200 -13.63 12.38 -14.73
CA LEU A 200 -12.70 11.44 -14.11
C LEU A 200 -11.55 11.07 -15.05
N ALA A 201 -11.82 10.82 -16.33
CA ALA A 201 -10.78 10.52 -17.33
C ALA A 201 -9.76 11.67 -17.46
N LYS A 202 -10.23 12.91 -17.52
CA LYS A 202 -9.37 14.11 -17.53
C LYS A 202 -8.53 14.21 -16.25
N SER A 203 -9.14 13.96 -15.09
CA SER A 203 -8.45 14.00 -13.79
C SER A 203 -7.39 12.91 -13.66
N ILE A 204 -7.69 11.69 -14.09
CA ILE A 204 -6.75 10.56 -14.14
C ILE A 204 -5.55 10.93 -15.02
N HIS A 205 -5.80 11.42 -16.23
CA HIS A 205 -4.73 11.83 -17.16
C HIS A 205 -3.83 12.93 -16.58
N ARG A 206 -4.40 13.93 -15.91
CA ARG A 206 -3.63 15.00 -15.24
C ARG A 206 -2.70 14.44 -14.16
N ILE A 207 -3.20 13.50 -13.35
CA ILE A 207 -2.40 12.84 -12.30
C ILE A 207 -1.29 12.01 -12.94
N GLU A 208 -1.60 11.20 -13.96
CA GLU A 208 -0.60 10.39 -14.66
C GLU A 208 0.52 11.24 -15.25
N LYS A 209 0.18 12.37 -15.87
CA LYS A 209 1.18 13.33 -16.40
C LYS A 209 2.08 13.87 -15.29
N ALA A 210 1.51 14.28 -14.15
CA ALA A 210 2.28 14.81 -13.03
C ALA A 210 3.21 13.74 -12.40
N VAL A 211 2.70 12.53 -12.18
CA VAL A 211 3.49 11.42 -11.65
C VAL A 211 4.65 11.05 -12.56
N LEU A 212 4.41 10.99 -13.88
CA LEU A 212 5.46 10.65 -14.85
C LEU A 212 6.51 11.75 -15.02
N ALA A 213 6.19 12.99 -14.70
CA ALA A 213 7.20 14.05 -14.65
C ALA A 213 8.24 13.81 -13.54
N CYS A 214 7.81 13.29 -12.38
CA CYS A 214 8.71 12.94 -11.28
C CYS A 214 9.58 11.71 -11.58
N ALA A 215 9.18 10.86 -12.53
CA ALA A 215 9.87 9.62 -12.84
C ALA A 215 11.30 9.79 -13.37
N ARG A 216 11.58 10.93 -14.03
CA ARG A 216 12.87 11.22 -14.67
C ARG A 216 14.04 11.29 -13.68
N GLU A 217 13.76 11.60 -12.43
CA GLU A 217 14.77 11.75 -11.38
C GLU A 217 15.01 10.44 -10.60
N ILE A 218 14.37 9.34 -11.01
CA ILE A 218 14.43 8.06 -10.28
C ILE A 218 15.04 6.97 -11.16
N PRO A 219 16.37 6.72 -11.08
CA PRO A 219 17.06 5.73 -11.94
C PRO A 219 16.47 4.31 -11.84
N LEU A 220 15.96 3.94 -10.67
CA LEU A 220 15.35 2.64 -10.44
C LEU A 220 14.08 2.41 -11.26
N TYR A 221 13.35 3.47 -11.55
CA TYR A 221 12.14 3.41 -12.37
C TYR A 221 12.40 2.84 -13.76
N GLU A 222 13.44 3.32 -14.45
CA GLU A 222 13.81 2.84 -15.78
C GLU A 222 14.15 1.33 -15.78
N LYS A 223 14.80 0.86 -14.72
CA LYS A 223 15.11 -0.58 -14.57
C LYS A 223 13.84 -1.42 -14.41
N LEU A 224 12.85 -0.93 -13.68
CA LEU A 224 11.58 -1.62 -13.50
C LEU A 224 10.75 -1.72 -14.80
N LEU A 225 10.90 -0.76 -15.73
CA LEU A 225 10.23 -0.82 -17.03
C LEU A 225 10.75 -1.97 -17.93
N THR A 226 11.90 -2.55 -17.63
CA THR A 226 12.40 -3.73 -18.35
C THR A 226 11.68 -5.02 -18.00
N LEU A 227 10.91 -5.03 -16.89
CA LEU A 227 10.13 -6.19 -16.49
C LEU A 227 8.92 -6.41 -17.41
N PRO A 228 8.65 -7.64 -17.84
CA PRO A 228 7.49 -7.92 -18.68
C PRO A 228 6.19 -7.54 -17.98
N GLY A 229 5.33 -6.82 -18.70
CA GLY A 229 4.04 -6.35 -18.22
C GLY A 229 4.07 -5.14 -17.30
N VAL A 230 5.25 -4.61 -16.96
CA VAL A 230 5.39 -3.39 -16.14
C VAL A 230 5.45 -2.16 -17.05
N GLY A 231 4.33 -1.49 -17.22
CA GLY A 231 4.23 -0.20 -17.90
C GLY A 231 4.53 0.99 -16.97
N ARG A 232 4.50 2.19 -17.52
CA ARG A 232 4.91 3.45 -16.84
C ARG A 232 4.24 3.63 -15.46
N ILE A 233 2.93 3.49 -15.38
CA ILE A 233 2.18 3.70 -14.11
C ILE A 233 2.44 2.57 -13.12
N LEU A 234 2.55 1.32 -13.58
CA LEU A 234 2.88 0.20 -12.71
C LEU A 234 4.31 0.34 -12.16
N GLY A 235 5.27 0.73 -13.01
CA GLY A 235 6.64 1.00 -12.58
C GLY A 235 6.70 2.08 -11.50
N MET A 236 6.02 3.21 -11.70
CA MET A 236 5.94 4.26 -10.68
C MET A 236 5.25 3.80 -9.40
N THR A 237 4.16 3.03 -9.52
CA THR A 237 3.47 2.47 -8.34
C THR A 237 4.40 1.56 -7.55
N ILE A 238 5.13 0.65 -8.23
CA ILE A 238 6.09 -0.24 -7.58
C ILE A 238 7.19 0.57 -6.89
N THR A 239 7.79 1.54 -7.59
CA THR A 239 8.85 2.40 -7.04
C THR A 239 8.40 3.13 -5.77
N MET A 240 7.24 3.78 -5.82
CA MET A 240 6.74 4.60 -4.71
C MET A 240 6.25 3.75 -3.52
N GLU A 241 5.62 2.60 -3.77
CA GLU A 241 5.14 1.73 -2.68
C GLU A 241 6.24 0.87 -2.07
N VAL A 242 7.32 0.62 -2.78
CA VAL A 242 8.51 -0.05 -2.23
C VAL A 242 9.27 0.88 -1.30
N GLY A 243 9.49 2.14 -1.70
CA GLY A 243 10.40 3.05 -1.00
C GLY A 243 11.82 2.51 -1.01
N ASP A 244 12.33 2.06 0.14
CA ASP A 244 13.63 1.42 0.25
C ASP A 244 13.53 -0.11 0.10
N ILE A 245 14.15 -0.66 -0.95
CA ILE A 245 14.17 -2.11 -1.20
C ILE A 245 15.03 -2.88 -0.19
N THR A 246 16.02 -2.23 0.41
CA THR A 246 16.96 -2.88 1.35
C THR A 246 16.28 -3.37 2.63
N ARG A 247 15.09 -2.86 2.94
CA ARG A 247 14.26 -3.33 4.06
C ARG A 247 13.76 -4.77 3.90
N PHE A 248 13.83 -5.34 2.70
CA PHE A 248 13.47 -6.73 2.42
C PHE A 248 14.72 -7.58 2.23
N LYS A 249 15.01 -8.43 3.21
CA LYS A 249 16.21 -9.28 3.20
C LYS A 249 16.25 -10.26 2.03
N THR A 250 15.09 -10.75 1.59
CA THR A 250 14.98 -11.73 0.52
C THR A 250 13.87 -11.37 -0.48
N ALA A 251 13.97 -11.89 -1.70
CA ALA A 251 12.90 -11.82 -2.69
C ALA A 251 11.58 -12.46 -2.19
N GLY A 252 11.68 -13.44 -1.29
CA GLY A 252 10.53 -14.07 -0.65
C GLY A 252 9.80 -13.11 0.28
N ASP A 253 10.53 -12.35 1.11
CA ASP A 253 9.96 -11.35 2.02
C ASP A 253 9.25 -10.25 1.23
N PHE A 254 9.86 -9.79 0.13
CA PHE A 254 9.24 -8.81 -0.75
C PHE A 254 7.98 -9.35 -1.42
N ALA A 255 8.00 -10.56 -1.98
CA ALA A 255 6.82 -11.17 -2.58
C ALA A 255 5.69 -11.39 -1.56
N SER A 256 6.03 -11.71 -0.30
CA SER A 256 5.07 -11.80 0.80
C SER A 256 4.47 -10.43 1.12
N TYR A 257 5.27 -9.38 1.20
CA TYR A 257 4.81 -8.01 1.40
C TYR A 257 3.89 -7.53 0.25
N CYS A 258 4.17 -7.94 -0.98
CA CYS A 258 3.30 -7.73 -2.15
C CYS A 258 2.03 -8.60 -2.13
N ARG A 259 1.76 -9.38 -1.09
CA ARG A 259 0.61 -10.31 -0.97
C ARG A 259 0.56 -11.37 -2.09
N MET A 260 1.70 -11.69 -2.70
CA MET A 260 1.79 -12.68 -3.78
C MET A 260 2.00 -14.11 -3.27
N VAL A 261 2.26 -14.28 -1.99
CA VAL A 261 2.42 -15.57 -1.32
C VAL A 261 1.21 -15.86 -0.45
N ASP A 262 0.72 -17.10 -0.48
CA ASP A 262 -0.37 -17.52 0.39
C ASP A 262 0.16 -17.79 1.81
N ALA A 263 -0.38 -17.08 2.80
CA ALA A 263 -0.10 -17.32 4.21
C ALA A 263 -1.15 -18.27 4.77
N LYS A 264 -0.83 -19.56 4.88
CA LYS A 264 -1.67 -20.53 5.58
C LYS A 264 -1.30 -20.57 7.05
N ARG A 265 -2.25 -20.31 7.91
CA ARG A 265 -2.08 -20.48 9.36
C ARG A 265 -2.43 -21.93 9.71
N LEU A 266 -1.42 -22.77 9.87
CA LEU A 266 -1.60 -24.18 10.25
C LEU A 266 -1.56 -24.31 11.77
N SER A 267 -2.46 -25.09 12.34
CA SER A 267 -2.42 -25.53 13.73
C SER A 267 -2.81 -27.00 13.75
N ASN A 268 -1.90 -27.85 14.26
CA ASN A 268 -2.05 -29.31 14.29
C ASN A 268 -2.43 -29.91 12.91
N GLY A 269 -1.71 -29.48 11.86
CA GLY A 269 -1.95 -29.94 10.47
C GLY A 269 -3.23 -29.42 9.81
N LYS A 270 -4.09 -28.70 10.53
CA LYS A 270 -5.33 -28.12 10.00
C LYS A 270 -5.15 -26.62 9.68
N CYS A 271 -5.62 -26.20 8.51
CA CYS A 271 -5.63 -24.79 8.12
C CYS A 271 -6.69 -24.05 8.96
N LYS A 272 -6.25 -23.17 9.89
CA LYS A 272 -7.14 -22.37 10.76
C LYS A 272 -7.59 -21.05 10.15
N ALA A 273 -6.83 -20.51 9.21
CA ALA A 273 -7.21 -19.28 8.48
C ALA A 273 -6.41 -19.17 7.18
N ASP A 274 -7.07 -18.71 6.13
CA ASP A 274 -6.44 -18.27 4.91
C ASP A 274 -6.20 -16.76 4.98
N ASN A 275 -4.93 -16.36 4.87
CA ASN A 275 -4.45 -15.00 4.62
C ASN A 275 -4.74 -13.94 5.69
N ASN A 276 -3.68 -13.36 6.20
CA ASN A 276 -3.77 -12.06 6.85
C ASN A 276 -3.98 -10.97 5.78
N ARG A 277 -5.25 -10.66 5.45
CA ARG A 277 -5.62 -9.64 4.46
C ARG A 277 -5.18 -8.23 4.85
N LYS A 278 -4.85 -7.99 6.12
CA LYS A 278 -4.40 -6.69 6.63
C LYS A 278 -2.88 -6.50 6.45
N CYS A 279 -2.07 -7.58 6.43
CA CYS A 279 -0.62 -7.49 6.25
C CYS A 279 -0.21 -7.31 4.80
N GLY A 280 0.88 -6.58 4.58
CA GLY A 280 1.44 -6.30 3.26
C GLY A 280 0.73 -5.16 2.52
N ASP A 281 1.22 -4.85 1.32
CA ASP A 281 0.77 -3.71 0.54
C ASP A 281 -0.24 -4.12 -0.54
N LYS A 282 -1.42 -3.49 -0.53
CA LYS A 282 -2.49 -3.78 -1.50
C LYS A 282 -2.24 -3.17 -2.88
N TYR A 283 -1.49 -2.08 -2.97
CA TYR A 283 -1.18 -1.42 -4.24
C TYR A 283 -0.10 -2.18 -4.99
N LEU A 284 0.91 -2.72 -4.29
CA LEU A 284 1.86 -3.67 -4.87
C LEU A 284 1.18 -4.97 -5.29
N ALA A 285 0.22 -5.48 -4.48
CA ALA A 285 -0.57 -6.64 -4.86
C ALA A 285 -1.30 -6.42 -6.18
N TRP A 286 -1.99 -5.28 -6.31
CA TRP A 286 -2.64 -4.89 -7.55
C TRP A 286 -1.65 -4.75 -8.70
N ALA A 287 -0.54 -4.04 -8.49
CA ALA A 287 0.44 -3.78 -9.54
C ALA A 287 1.03 -5.07 -10.13
N PHE A 288 1.37 -6.06 -9.29
CA PHE A 288 1.92 -7.33 -9.78
C PHE A 288 0.87 -8.27 -10.39
N VAL A 289 -0.41 -8.18 -9.99
CA VAL A 289 -1.50 -8.87 -10.68
C VAL A 289 -1.73 -8.27 -12.07
N GLU A 290 -1.78 -6.95 -12.19
CA GLU A 290 -1.88 -6.28 -13.50
C GLU A 290 -0.67 -6.57 -14.38
N ALA A 291 0.54 -6.48 -13.84
CA ALA A 291 1.75 -6.85 -14.56
C ALA A 291 1.68 -8.29 -15.08
N ALA A 292 1.17 -9.24 -14.30
CA ALA A 292 0.99 -10.62 -14.74
C ALA A 292 -0.05 -10.74 -15.88
N HIS A 293 -1.12 -9.95 -15.87
CA HIS A 293 -2.09 -9.92 -16.97
C HIS A 293 -1.48 -9.37 -18.25
N PHE A 294 -0.68 -8.32 -18.18
CA PHE A 294 0.02 -7.78 -19.34
C PHE A 294 1.16 -8.68 -19.80
N ALA A 295 1.98 -9.20 -18.89
CA ALA A 295 3.08 -10.11 -19.20
C ALA A 295 2.59 -11.34 -19.98
N ARG A 296 1.54 -12.03 -19.51
CA ARG A 296 0.99 -13.18 -20.23
C ARG A 296 0.47 -12.85 -21.63
N ARG A 297 0.07 -11.57 -21.87
CA ARG A 297 -0.48 -11.13 -23.17
C ARG A 297 0.61 -10.78 -24.16
N TYR A 298 1.69 -10.15 -23.70
CA TYR A 298 2.68 -9.51 -24.56
C TYR A 298 4.07 -10.16 -24.51
N ASP A 299 4.34 -11.01 -23.51
CA ASP A 299 5.61 -11.73 -23.39
C ASP A 299 5.40 -13.24 -23.56
N GLU A 300 6.14 -13.84 -24.49
CA GLU A 300 5.93 -15.24 -24.88
C GLU A 300 6.32 -16.22 -23.78
N SER A 301 7.41 -15.98 -23.09
CA SER A 301 7.91 -16.84 -22.00
C SER A 301 6.97 -16.81 -20.79
N CYS A 302 6.47 -15.64 -20.43
CA CYS A 302 5.43 -15.49 -19.41
C CYS A 302 4.15 -16.21 -19.81
N ARG A 303 3.72 -16.10 -21.08
CA ARG A 303 2.54 -16.78 -21.60
C ARG A 303 2.69 -18.29 -21.52
N ARG A 304 3.77 -18.85 -22.06
CA ARG A 304 4.04 -20.30 -22.04
C ARG A 304 4.08 -20.85 -20.60
N TRP A 305 4.73 -20.12 -19.70
CA TRP A 305 4.78 -20.51 -18.28
C TRP A 305 3.41 -20.45 -17.64
N TYR A 306 2.66 -19.37 -17.88
CA TYR A 306 1.32 -19.16 -17.37
C TYR A 306 0.36 -20.26 -17.83
N ASP A 307 0.34 -20.60 -19.12
CA ASP A 307 -0.58 -21.60 -19.70
C ASP A 307 -0.32 -23.00 -19.10
N ARG A 308 0.96 -23.39 -18.95
CA ARG A 308 1.31 -24.63 -18.26
C ARG A 308 0.82 -24.65 -16.81
N LYS A 309 0.94 -23.54 -16.10
CA LYS A 309 0.50 -23.43 -14.70
C LYS A 309 -1.03 -23.41 -14.61
N ALA A 310 -1.69 -22.72 -15.52
CA ALA A 310 -3.14 -22.60 -15.57
C ALA A 310 -3.83 -23.95 -15.87
N ALA A 311 -3.23 -24.76 -16.75
CA ALA A 311 -3.72 -26.12 -17.04
C ALA A 311 -3.70 -27.03 -15.80
N LYS A 312 -2.72 -26.83 -14.88
CA LYS A 312 -2.58 -27.66 -13.67
C LYS A 312 -3.38 -27.14 -12.46
N ALA A 313 -3.50 -25.82 -12.29
CA ALA A 313 -3.98 -25.22 -11.05
C ALA A 313 -5.08 -24.16 -11.25
N GLY A 314 -5.51 -23.93 -12.47
CA GLY A 314 -6.51 -22.92 -12.80
C GLY A 314 -5.94 -21.51 -13.00
N LYS A 315 -6.72 -20.67 -13.70
CA LYS A 315 -6.29 -19.34 -14.17
C LYS A 315 -5.98 -18.37 -13.04
N ILE A 316 -6.76 -18.36 -11.96
CA ILE A 316 -6.55 -17.45 -10.81
C ILE A 316 -5.22 -17.75 -10.12
N VAL A 317 -4.95 -19.03 -9.83
CA VAL A 317 -3.69 -19.47 -9.22
C VAL A 317 -2.50 -19.18 -10.13
N ALA A 318 -2.63 -19.40 -11.44
CA ALA A 318 -1.58 -19.10 -12.41
C ALA A 318 -1.27 -17.59 -12.48
N THR A 319 -2.27 -16.72 -12.46
CA THR A 319 -2.08 -15.26 -12.42
C THR A 319 -1.32 -14.84 -11.17
N LYS A 320 -1.73 -15.31 -9.99
CA LYS A 320 -1.06 -14.99 -8.74
C LYS A 320 0.39 -15.53 -8.71
N ALA A 321 0.60 -16.74 -9.21
CA ALA A 321 1.92 -17.35 -9.27
C ALA A 321 2.86 -16.62 -10.25
N LEU A 322 2.36 -16.13 -11.40
CA LEU A 322 3.13 -15.28 -12.31
C LEU A 322 3.44 -13.92 -11.66
N GLY A 323 2.48 -13.29 -11.00
CA GLY A 323 2.69 -12.07 -10.22
C GLY A 323 3.77 -12.25 -9.13
N CYS A 324 3.79 -13.41 -8.46
CA CYS A 324 4.83 -13.76 -7.49
C CYS A 324 6.23 -13.85 -8.14
N LYS A 325 6.33 -14.47 -9.32
CA LYS A 325 7.60 -14.51 -10.07
C LYS A 325 8.05 -13.10 -10.47
N LEU A 326 7.15 -12.27 -10.98
CA LEU A 326 7.44 -10.88 -11.34
C LEU A 326 7.87 -10.05 -10.13
N ALA A 327 7.21 -10.20 -8.97
CA ALA A 327 7.61 -9.54 -7.74
C ALA A 327 9.04 -9.93 -7.32
N LYS A 328 9.37 -11.22 -7.37
CA LYS A 328 10.74 -11.69 -7.08
C LYS A 328 11.74 -11.16 -8.08
N ALA A 329 11.43 -11.15 -9.38
CA ALA A 329 12.29 -10.56 -10.42
C ALA A 329 12.49 -9.06 -10.19
N ALA A 330 11.42 -8.31 -9.83
CA ALA A 330 11.50 -6.90 -9.47
C ALA A 330 12.44 -6.66 -8.28
N TRP A 331 12.41 -7.52 -7.25
CA TRP A 331 13.32 -7.42 -6.13
C TRP A 331 14.80 -7.54 -6.58
N TYR A 332 15.13 -8.51 -7.45
CA TYR A 332 16.48 -8.64 -7.98
C TYR A 332 16.90 -7.44 -8.83
N VAL A 333 16.01 -6.94 -9.69
CA VAL A 333 16.23 -5.73 -10.49
C VAL A 333 16.55 -4.54 -9.60
N MET A 334 15.79 -4.36 -8.52
CA MET A 334 15.95 -3.23 -7.59
C MET A 334 17.21 -3.35 -6.73
N VAL A 335 17.50 -4.53 -6.18
CA VAL A 335 18.69 -4.75 -5.31
C VAL A 335 19.98 -4.69 -6.12
N GLN A 336 20.00 -5.30 -7.30
CA GLN A 336 21.21 -5.37 -8.14
C GLN A 336 21.34 -4.19 -9.10
N GLN A 337 20.36 -3.28 -9.14
CA GLN A 337 20.36 -2.13 -10.07
C GLN A 337 20.57 -2.53 -11.54
N CYS A 338 20.07 -3.72 -11.94
CA CYS A 338 20.25 -4.30 -13.27
C CYS A 338 18.93 -4.31 -14.06
N ASN A 339 19.01 -4.60 -15.35
CA ASN A 339 17.82 -4.86 -16.15
C ASN A 339 17.27 -6.27 -15.86
N TYR A 340 16.00 -6.49 -16.21
CA TYR A 340 15.37 -7.80 -16.16
C TYR A 340 16.14 -8.83 -16.99
N ASP A 341 16.28 -10.04 -16.44
CA ASP A 341 16.90 -11.20 -17.12
C ASP A 341 15.87 -12.36 -17.15
N GLU A 342 15.42 -12.68 -18.35
CA GLU A 342 14.47 -13.75 -18.62
C GLU A 342 14.99 -15.13 -18.20
N LYS A 343 16.28 -15.40 -18.42
CA LYS A 343 16.91 -16.70 -18.11
C LYS A 343 16.90 -16.97 -16.61
N ARG A 344 17.05 -15.92 -15.80
CA ARG A 344 16.97 -16.03 -14.33
C ARG A 344 15.54 -16.28 -13.85
N MET A 345 14.55 -15.69 -14.52
CA MET A 345 13.14 -15.89 -14.14
C MET A 345 12.61 -17.26 -14.59
N PHE A 346 13.06 -17.77 -15.73
CA PHE A 346 12.60 -19.01 -16.35
C PHE A 346 13.79 -19.93 -16.76
N PRO A 347 14.57 -20.44 -15.80
CA PRO A 347 15.73 -21.29 -16.12
C PRO A 347 15.35 -22.56 -16.90
N GLU A 348 14.12 -23.05 -16.72
CA GLU A 348 13.57 -24.19 -17.46
C GLU A 348 13.34 -23.95 -18.95
N LEU A 349 13.30 -22.68 -19.39
CA LEU A 349 13.15 -22.31 -20.81
C LEU A 349 14.51 -22.14 -21.50
N ALA A 350 15.55 -21.79 -20.74
CA ALA A 350 16.90 -21.60 -21.27
C ALA A 350 17.52 -22.93 -21.81
N ASN A 351 17.06 -24.09 -21.35
CA ASN A 351 17.59 -25.40 -21.70
C ASN A 351 16.82 -26.12 -22.81
N LYS A 352 15.85 -25.50 -23.47
CA LYS A 352 15.18 -26.11 -24.62
C LYS A 352 15.68 -25.47 -25.92
N PRO A 353 16.27 -26.25 -26.85
CA PRO A 353 16.59 -25.71 -28.16
C PRO A 353 15.32 -25.20 -28.84
N MET A 354 15.42 -24.02 -29.48
CA MET A 354 14.35 -23.52 -30.33
C MET A 354 14.07 -24.57 -31.40
N LYS A 355 12.83 -25.08 -31.41
CA LYS A 355 12.35 -25.79 -32.58
C LYS A 355 12.19 -24.74 -33.67
N THR A 356 13.16 -24.68 -34.58
CA THR A 356 13.03 -24.00 -35.86
C THR A 356 11.88 -24.67 -36.59
N SER A 357 10.79 -23.96 -36.79
CA SER A 357 9.68 -24.31 -37.67
C SER A 357 9.99 -23.81 -39.06
#